data_fc74c8d700435368c5d33bddebb5689d
#
_entry.id   fc74c8d700435368c5d33bddebb5689d
#
_cell.length_a   1.000
_cell.length_b   1.000
_cell.length_c   1.000
_cell.angle_alpha   90.00
_cell.angle_beta   90.00
_cell.angle_gamma   90.00
#
_symmetry.space_group_name_H-M   'P 1'
#
loop_
_entity.id
_entity.type
_entity.pdbx_description
1 polymer ?
#
loop_
_entity_poly.entity_id
_entity_poly.type
_entity_poly.pdbx_seq_one_letter_code
_entity_poly.pdbx_strand_id
1 'polypeptide(L)'
;YDVMFSAAPAEDFLIWRGLGEKMQSVNYDWRNRVRRQDADASDELWIETGSFYITRTTLLRETGNRLGGRIGTWTVPIWKSFEIDSIEGLELCEILARYHGLDTRLPEDVIEQ
;
A
#
# COMPACT_ATOMS: atom_id res chain seq x y z
N TYR A 1 -7.51 -0.05 18.82
CA TYR A 1 -6.26 0.28 18.12
C TYR A 1 -5.77 1.66 18.53
N ASP A 2 -4.46 1.84 18.54
CA ASP A 2 -3.80 3.13 18.78
C ASP A 2 -3.50 3.84 17.46
N VAL A 3 -3.35 3.05 16.38
CA VAL A 3 -3.18 3.51 15.00
C VAL A 3 -4.00 2.65 14.07
N MET A 4 -4.56 3.27 13.04
CA MET A 4 -5.13 2.62 11.86
C MET A 4 -4.56 3.25 10.60
N PHE A 5 -4.20 2.45 9.61
CA PHE A 5 -3.80 2.94 8.30
C PHE A 5 -4.41 2.12 7.16
N SER A 6 -4.45 2.71 5.97
CA SER A 6 -4.95 2.04 4.78
C SER A 6 -3.93 1.04 4.23
N ALA A 7 -4.37 -0.19 4.01
CA ALA A 7 -3.54 -1.25 3.46
C ALA A 7 -4.32 -2.11 2.47
N ALA A 8 -3.62 -2.66 1.49
CA ALA A 8 -4.15 -3.61 0.53
C ALA A 8 -3.47 -4.98 0.69
N PRO A 9 -4.19 -6.10 0.53
CA PRO A 9 -3.56 -7.41 0.52
C PRO A 9 -2.58 -7.53 -0.65
N ALA A 10 -1.36 -7.98 -0.34
CA ALA A 10 -0.28 -8.19 -1.31
C ALA A 10 -0.31 -9.63 -1.81
N GLU A 11 -1.14 -9.91 -2.80
CA GLU A 11 -1.45 -11.29 -3.17
C GLU A 11 -0.26 -12.12 -3.65
N ASP A 12 0.60 -11.60 -4.55
CA ASP A 12 1.68 -12.37 -5.17
C ASP A 12 2.98 -11.58 -5.37
N PHE A 13 3.26 -10.63 -4.48
CA PHE A 13 4.50 -9.86 -4.56
C PHE A 13 5.66 -10.62 -3.92
N LEU A 14 6.58 -11.09 -4.75
CA LEU A 14 7.83 -11.71 -4.34
C LEU A 14 8.94 -10.65 -4.45
N ILE A 15 9.45 -10.21 -3.31
CA ILE A 15 10.36 -9.07 -3.24
C ILE A 15 11.79 -9.54 -3.05
N TRP A 16 12.69 -8.98 -3.85
CA TRP A 16 14.12 -9.20 -3.77
C TRP A 16 14.85 -7.89 -3.47
N ARG A 17 15.94 -7.99 -2.76
CA ARG A 17 16.84 -6.87 -2.45
C ARG A 17 18.25 -7.22 -2.88
N GLY A 18 18.96 -6.27 -3.45
CA GLY A 18 20.35 -6.41 -3.83
C GLY A 18 20.70 -5.77 -5.17
N LEU A 19 21.92 -6.00 -5.62
CA LEU A 19 22.44 -5.54 -6.91
C LEU A 19 23.29 -6.64 -7.54
N GLY A 20 23.12 -6.87 -8.84
CA GLY A 20 23.87 -7.86 -9.60
C GLY A 20 23.73 -9.27 -9.02
N GLU A 21 24.85 -9.92 -8.69
CA GLU A 21 24.89 -11.29 -8.17
C GLU A 21 24.51 -11.40 -6.67
N LYS A 22 24.31 -10.27 -5.98
CA LYS A 22 24.00 -10.21 -4.54
C LYS A 22 22.49 -10.07 -4.25
N MET A 23 21.66 -10.72 -5.06
CA MET A 23 20.22 -10.71 -4.86
C MET A 23 19.78 -11.65 -3.71
N GLN A 24 18.93 -11.14 -2.82
CA GLN A 24 18.36 -11.89 -1.69
C GLN A 24 16.85 -11.71 -1.67
N SER A 25 16.11 -12.80 -1.47
CA SER A 25 14.67 -12.71 -1.24
C SER A 25 14.37 -12.05 0.10
N VAL A 26 13.35 -11.20 0.14
CA VAL A 26 12.99 -10.41 1.31
C VAL A 26 11.84 -11.06 2.08
N ASN A 27 10.79 -11.49 1.41
CA ASN A 27 9.53 -11.89 2.02
C ASN A 27 9.16 -13.36 1.81
N TYR A 28 10.07 -14.18 1.32
CA TYR A 28 9.84 -15.63 1.18
C TYR A 28 11.17 -16.40 1.14
N ASP A 29 11.11 -17.70 1.46
CA ASP A 29 12.23 -18.62 1.23
C ASP A 29 12.15 -19.18 -0.20
N TRP A 30 13.01 -18.71 -1.08
CA TRP A 30 13.02 -19.15 -2.48
C TRP A 30 13.44 -20.63 -2.66
N ARG A 31 14.09 -21.21 -1.64
CA ARG A 31 14.47 -22.64 -1.65
C ARG A 31 13.30 -23.53 -1.29
N ASN A 32 12.40 -23.05 -0.42
CA ASN A 32 11.24 -23.79 0.08
C ASN A 32 9.97 -22.95 -0.10
N ARG A 33 9.70 -22.54 -1.34
CA ARG A 33 8.53 -21.72 -1.64
C ARG A 33 7.24 -22.49 -1.30
N VAL A 34 6.52 -22.00 -0.32
CA VAL A 34 5.19 -22.51 0.03
C VAL A 34 4.19 -22.04 -1.02
N ARG A 35 3.32 -22.95 -1.48
CA ARG A 35 2.22 -22.55 -2.37
C ARG A 35 1.23 -21.70 -1.58
N ARG A 36 0.62 -20.71 -2.25
CA ARG A 36 -0.35 -19.80 -1.64
C ARG A 36 -1.47 -20.53 -0.88
N GLN A 37 -2.00 -21.60 -1.46
CA GLN A 37 -3.05 -22.42 -0.86
C GLN A 37 -2.63 -23.16 0.41
N ASP A 38 -1.33 -23.33 0.62
CA ASP A 38 -0.74 -24.03 1.76
C ASP A 38 -0.14 -23.03 2.79
N ALA A 39 -0.22 -21.72 2.52
CA ALA A 39 0.25 -20.67 3.42
C ALA A 39 -0.74 -20.46 4.58
N ASP A 40 -0.21 -20.19 5.77
CA ASP A 40 -1.02 -19.82 6.92
C ASP A 40 -1.59 -18.39 6.74
N ALA A 41 -2.81 -18.15 7.19
CA ALA A 41 -3.42 -16.83 7.17
C ALA A 41 -2.61 -15.78 7.97
N SER A 42 -1.78 -16.21 8.92
CA SER A 42 -0.86 -15.32 9.66
C SER A 42 0.32 -14.83 8.83
N ASP A 43 0.60 -15.46 7.69
CA ASP A 43 1.66 -15.10 6.75
C ASP A 43 1.16 -14.15 5.63
N GLU A 44 -0.09 -13.70 5.72
CA GLU A 44 -0.66 -12.77 4.75
C GLU A 44 0.09 -11.44 4.75
N LEU A 45 0.54 -11.03 3.58
CA LEU A 45 1.27 -9.79 3.40
C LEU A 45 0.34 -8.63 3.02
N TRP A 46 0.67 -7.45 3.51
CA TRP A 46 -0.09 -6.23 3.26
C TRP A 46 0.81 -5.12 2.73
N ILE A 47 0.29 -4.37 1.76
CA ILE A 47 0.94 -3.17 1.23
C ILE A 47 0.34 -1.96 1.93
N GLU A 48 1.18 -1.18 2.59
CA GLU A 48 0.81 0.14 3.10
C GLU A 48 0.55 1.09 1.93
N THR A 49 -0.65 1.67 1.84
CA THR A 49 -1.05 2.44 0.65
C THR A 49 -0.75 3.93 0.76
N GLY A 50 -0.34 4.41 1.93
CA GLY A 50 -0.06 5.82 2.17
C GLY A 50 -1.27 6.76 2.13
N SER A 51 -2.47 6.26 1.83
CA SER A 51 -3.65 7.10 1.63
C SER A 51 -4.09 7.82 2.90
N PHE A 52 -4.02 7.15 4.06
CA PHE A 52 -4.30 7.78 5.35
C PHE A 52 -3.69 7.03 6.52
N TYR A 53 -3.50 7.78 7.62
CA TYR A 53 -3.12 7.30 8.94
C TYR A 53 -4.00 7.99 9.97
N ILE A 54 -4.61 7.22 10.86
CA ILE A 54 -5.39 7.73 11.99
C ILE A 54 -4.67 7.29 13.26
N THR A 55 -4.05 8.24 13.95
CA THR A 55 -3.21 7.97 15.11
C THR A 55 -3.76 8.68 16.34
N ARG A 56 -3.76 8.00 17.50
CA ARG A 56 -4.07 8.65 18.77
C ARG A 56 -3.13 9.82 19.00
N THR A 57 -3.67 10.98 19.31
CA THR A 57 -2.89 12.21 19.52
C THR A 57 -1.86 12.06 20.65
N THR A 58 -2.19 11.30 21.70
CA THR A 58 -1.27 11.02 22.79
C THR A 58 -0.05 10.26 22.31
N LEU A 59 -0.23 9.19 21.54
CA LEU A 59 0.87 8.43 20.95
C LEU A 59 1.78 9.31 20.08
N LEU A 60 1.18 10.11 19.20
CA LEU A 60 1.93 10.99 18.31
C LEU A 60 2.76 12.03 19.09
N ARG A 61 2.19 12.60 20.17
CA ARG A 61 2.91 13.58 21.02
C ARG A 61 4.05 12.96 21.82
N GLU A 62 3.87 11.74 22.31
CA GLU A 62 4.85 11.04 23.12
C GLU A 62 6.02 10.48 22.32
N THR A 63 5.73 9.97 21.11
CA THR A 63 6.72 9.24 20.30
C THR A 63 7.27 10.03 19.12
N GLY A 64 6.56 11.06 18.65
CA GLY A 64 6.86 11.73 17.38
C GLY A 64 6.64 10.85 16.15
N ASN A 65 6.02 9.67 16.31
CA ASN A 65 5.81 8.71 15.23
C ASN A 65 4.31 8.46 15.04
N ARG A 66 3.88 8.42 13.77
CA ARG A 66 2.50 8.10 13.40
C ARG A 66 2.15 6.61 13.58
N LEU A 67 3.15 5.73 13.70
CA LEU A 67 2.98 4.31 13.91
C LEU A 67 3.47 3.92 15.30
N GLY A 68 2.73 3.07 15.99
CA GLY A 68 3.09 2.56 17.31
C GLY A 68 1.90 1.95 18.05
N GLY A 69 2.16 1.37 19.22
CA GLY A 69 1.13 0.72 20.02
C GLY A 69 0.45 -0.45 19.29
N ARG A 70 -0.86 -0.59 19.44
CA ARG A 70 -1.67 -1.59 18.74
C ARG A 70 -2.06 -1.03 17.37
N ILE A 71 -1.48 -1.60 16.32
CA ILE A 71 -1.67 -1.19 14.94
C ILE A 71 -2.76 -2.03 14.29
N GLY A 72 -3.72 -1.38 13.65
CA GLY A 72 -4.75 -1.99 12.81
C GLY A 72 -4.67 -1.47 11.39
N THR A 73 -5.31 -2.18 10.47
CA THR A 73 -5.40 -1.81 9.06
C THR A 73 -6.83 -1.60 8.62
N TRP A 74 -7.02 -0.65 7.71
CA TRP A 74 -8.24 -0.50 6.94
C TRP A 74 -7.99 -1.04 5.53
N THR A 75 -8.68 -2.12 5.18
CA THR A 75 -8.49 -2.79 3.91
C THR A 75 -9.04 -1.98 2.75
N VAL A 76 -8.21 -1.77 1.73
CA VAL A 76 -8.60 -1.17 0.46
C VAL A 76 -8.24 -2.11 -0.70
N PRO A 77 -8.90 -2.01 -1.85
CA PRO A 77 -8.53 -2.79 -3.03
C PRO A 77 -7.10 -2.47 -3.48
N ILE A 78 -6.38 -3.46 -4.01
CA ILE A 78 -4.98 -3.32 -4.46
C ILE A 78 -4.78 -2.18 -5.46
N TRP A 79 -5.74 -1.91 -6.34
CA TRP A 79 -5.63 -0.83 -7.31
C TRP A 79 -5.56 0.58 -6.69
N LYS A 80 -5.97 0.72 -5.41
CA LYS A 80 -5.85 1.97 -4.63
C LYS A 80 -4.49 2.13 -3.93
N SER A 81 -3.58 1.17 -4.09
CA SER A 81 -2.24 1.24 -3.49
C SER A 81 -1.19 1.88 -4.39
N PHE A 82 -1.54 2.21 -5.62
CA PHE A 82 -0.60 2.85 -6.54
C PHE A 82 -0.48 4.35 -6.25
N GLU A 83 0.77 4.82 -6.23
CA GLU A 83 1.15 6.20 -5.94
C GLU A 83 1.79 6.84 -7.18
N ILE A 84 1.76 8.18 -7.27
CA ILE A 84 2.34 8.94 -8.37
C ILE A 84 3.73 9.41 -7.96
N ASP A 85 4.72 8.52 -8.03
CA ASP A 85 6.12 8.82 -7.73
C ASP A 85 6.99 8.88 -8.99
N SER A 86 6.44 8.52 -10.14
CA SER A 86 7.10 8.49 -11.43
C SER A 86 6.11 8.78 -12.56
N ILE A 87 6.61 9.02 -13.78
CA ILE A 87 5.75 9.18 -14.97
C ILE A 87 4.97 7.89 -15.24
N GLU A 88 5.59 6.73 -15.10
CA GLU A 88 4.92 5.43 -15.25
C GLU A 88 3.82 5.24 -14.19
N GLY A 89 4.07 5.68 -12.94
CA GLY A 89 3.07 5.69 -11.88
C GLY A 89 1.88 6.59 -12.21
N LEU A 90 2.12 7.75 -12.81
CA LEU A 90 1.07 8.66 -13.27
C LEU A 90 0.22 8.02 -14.37
N GLU A 91 0.85 7.46 -15.39
CA GLU A 91 0.15 6.77 -16.50
C GLU A 91 -0.73 5.63 -15.98
N LEU A 92 -0.21 4.82 -15.05
CA LEU A 92 -0.96 3.74 -14.43
C LEU A 92 -2.14 4.27 -13.63
N CYS A 93 -1.96 5.30 -12.82
CA CYS A 93 -3.03 5.91 -12.02
C CYS A 93 -4.11 6.53 -12.90
N GLU A 94 -3.75 7.14 -14.04
CA GLU A 94 -4.72 7.67 -15.02
C GLU A 94 -5.58 6.55 -15.64
N ILE A 95 -4.95 5.43 -16.02
CA ILE A 95 -5.67 4.27 -16.56
C ILE A 95 -6.65 3.72 -15.52
N LEU A 96 -6.18 3.54 -14.27
CA LEU A 96 -7.02 3.04 -13.18
C LEU A 96 -8.17 4.00 -12.86
N ALA A 97 -7.92 5.30 -12.83
CA ALA A 97 -8.94 6.31 -12.59
C ALA A 97 -10.04 6.28 -13.65
N ARG A 98 -9.67 6.20 -14.92
CA ARG A 98 -10.62 6.06 -16.03
C ARG A 98 -11.43 4.77 -15.95
N TYR A 99 -10.75 3.64 -15.72
CA TYR A 99 -11.40 2.33 -15.60
C TYR A 99 -12.43 2.30 -14.47
N HIS A 100 -12.13 2.93 -13.33
CA HIS A 100 -13.02 2.97 -12.17
C HIS A 100 -13.99 4.17 -12.16
N GLY A 101 -14.04 4.96 -13.25
CA GLY A 101 -14.94 6.10 -13.38
C GLY A 101 -14.63 7.25 -12.41
N LEU A 102 -13.39 7.41 -11.99
CA LEU A 102 -12.94 8.47 -11.10
C LEU A 102 -12.51 9.74 -11.87
N ASP A 103 -12.48 9.67 -13.20
CA ASP A 103 -12.22 10.81 -14.09
C ASP A 103 -13.49 11.69 -14.17
N THR A 104 -13.91 12.19 -13.02
CA THR A 104 -14.91 13.25 -12.96
C THR A 104 -14.18 14.54 -13.29
N ARG A 105 -14.32 15.03 -14.52
CA ARG A 105 -13.98 16.42 -14.86
C ARG A 105 -14.66 17.30 -13.84
N LEU A 106 -13.88 18.16 -13.16
CA LEU A 106 -14.47 19.24 -12.39
C LEU A 106 -15.44 19.97 -13.32
N PRO A 107 -16.67 20.31 -12.87
CA PRO A 107 -17.57 21.11 -13.68
C PRO A 107 -16.84 22.33 -14.21
N GLU A 108 -17.05 22.65 -15.51
CA GLU A 108 -16.34 23.77 -16.19
C GLU A 108 -16.48 25.11 -15.45
N ASP A 109 -17.46 25.20 -14.57
CA ASP A 109 -17.80 26.37 -13.76
C ASP A 109 -16.82 26.65 -12.60
N VAL A 110 -15.86 25.78 -12.30
CA VAL A 110 -14.86 25.95 -11.21
C VAL A 110 -13.55 26.57 -11.72
N ILE A 111 -13.38 26.69 -13.03
CA ILE A 111 -12.13 27.19 -13.66
C ILE A 111 -12.15 28.72 -13.86
N GLU A 112 -13.27 29.40 -13.66
CA GLU A 112 -13.44 30.84 -13.89
C GLU A 112 -13.52 31.69 -12.59
N GLN A 113 -12.87 31.31 -11.50
CA GLN A 113 -12.74 32.18 -10.32
C GLN A 113 -11.29 32.43 -9.96
#